data_d43b227a6991c0107a85646a6ccfcbb0
#
_entry.id   d43b227a6991c0107a85646a6ccfcbb0
#
_cell.length_a   1.000
_cell.length_b   1.000
_cell.length_c   1.000
_cell.angle_alpha   90.00
_cell.angle_beta   90.00
_cell.angle_gamma   90.00
#
_symmetry.space_group_name_H-M   'P 1'
#
loop_
_entity.id
_entity.type
_entity.pdbx_description
1 polymer ?
#
loop_
_entity_poly.entity_id
_entity_poly.type
_entity_poly.pdbx_seq_one_letter_code
_entity_poly.pdbx_strand_id
1 'polypeptide(L)'
;MEYVYKHMDWSNVEVLGRNRLPVRPFYCGYPNKESARQGRREECSNYRLLNGQWKFAYYESPFYVPDTCMEKEYDDREFGMMPVPGHWQLNGYDYPHYNDAIALFPILDDPGIQADNPTGVYRYTFQEEKQKW
;
A
#
# COMPACT_ATOMS: atom_id res chain seq x y z
N MET A 1 13.04 -13.54 -2.99
CA MET A 1 12.58 -12.13 -3.02
C MET A 1 13.02 -11.53 -1.69
N GLU A 2 13.85 -10.51 -1.73
CA GLU A 2 14.33 -9.87 -0.51
C GLU A 2 13.31 -8.83 -0.08
N TYR A 3 12.86 -8.88 1.16
CA TYR A 3 11.75 -8.05 1.62
C TYR A 3 12.22 -6.64 2.00
N VAL A 4 11.39 -5.65 1.70
CA VAL A 4 11.69 -4.22 1.86
C VAL A 4 12.14 -3.88 3.28
N TYR A 5 11.48 -4.41 4.30
CA TYR A 5 11.77 -4.09 5.69
C TYR A 5 13.13 -4.63 6.18
N LYS A 6 13.66 -5.77 5.63
CA LYS A 6 15.02 -6.26 5.94
C LYS A 6 16.12 -5.28 5.54
N HIS A 7 15.83 -4.44 4.58
CA HIS A 7 16.77 -3.42 4.09
C HIS A 7 16.55 -2.05 4.73
N MET A 8 15.55 -1.90 5.59
CA MET A 8 15.16 -0.61 6.16
C MET A 8 14.98 0.48 5.08
N ASP A 9 14.36 0.12 3.96
CA ASP A 9 14.16 1.02 2.81
C ASP A 9 13.40 2.29 3.21
N TRP A 10 12.52 2.21 4.22
CA TRP A 10 11.78 3.36 4.76
C TRP A 10 12.68 4.41 5.44
N SER A 11 13.89 4.05 5.86
CA SER A 11 14.85 4.95 6.50
C SER A 11 16.00 5.36 5.56
N ASN A 12 16.02 4.89 4.33
CA ASN A 12 17.06 5.19 3.36
C ASN A 12 16.53 6.11 2.25
N VAL A 13 16.89 7.38 2.33
CA VAL A 13 16.44 8.41 1.37
C VAL A 13 16.93 8.18 -0.08
N GLU A 14 17.94 7.34 -0.29
CA GLU A 14 18.42 7.00 -1.62
C GLU A 14 17.57 5.92 -2.29
N VAL A 15 16.78 5.17 -1.52
CA VAL A 15 15.92 4.11 -2.04
C VAL A 15 14.55 4.67 -2.41
N LEU A 16 14.41 5.20 -3.62
CA LEU A 16 13.17 5.76 -4.13
C LEU A 16 12.18 4.69 -4.64
N GLY A 17 12.64 3.50 -4.88
CA GLY A 17 11.80 2.39 -5.33
C GLY A 17 12.56 1.07 -5.46
N ARG A 18 11.96 0.01 -4.94
CA ARG A 18 12.44 -1.36 -5.09
C ARG A 18 11.30 -2.20 -5.69
N ASN A 19 11.61 -3.04 -6.66
CA ASN A 19 10.61 -3.84 -7.39
C ASN A 19 9.48 -2.99 -8.02
N ARG A 20 9.80 -1.78 -8.46
CA ARG A 20 8.88 -0.85 -9.11
C ARG A 20 9.33 -0.59 -10.53
N LEU A 21 8.37 -0.53 -11.46
CA LEU A 21 8.64 -0.07 -12.81
C LEU A 21 8.97 1.43 -12.81
N PRO A 22 9.70 1.92 -13.82
CA PRO A 22 9.93 3.35 -13.99
C PRO A 22 8.62 4.14 -13.96
N VAL A 23 8.67 5.34 -13.38
CA VAL A 23 7.52 6.24 -13.34
C VAL A 23 7.08 6.57 -14.76
N ARG A 24 5.79 6.47 -15.01
CA ARG A 24 5.17 6.80 -16.30
C ARG A 24 3.82 7.48 -16.07
N PRO A 25 3.35 8.30 -17.00
CA PRO A 25 1.99 8.85 -16.95
C PRO A 25 0.95 7.72 -16.93
N PHE A 26 -0.14 7.96 -16.23
CA PHE A 26 -1.29 7.07 -16.27
C PHE A 26 -1.96 7.15 -17.65
N TYR A 27 -2.31 5.99 -18.20
CA TYR A 27 -3.15 5.91 -19.40
C TYR A 27 -4.11 4.72 -19.32
N CYS A 28 -5.25 4.85 -19.97
CA CYS A 28 -6.22 3.77 -20.16
C CYS A 28 -6.30 3.38 -21.63
N GLY A 29 -6.28 2.07 -21.90
CA GLY A 29 -6.61 1.54 -23.21
C GLY A 29 -8.10 1.22 -23.29
N TYR A 30 -8.82 1.80 -24.26
CA TYR A 30 -10.24 1.53 -24.48
C TYR A 30 -10.44 0.62 -25.66
N PRO A 31 -11.48 -0.23 -25.66
CA PRO A 31 -11.74 -1.19 -26.76
C PRO A 31 -12.14 -0.51 -28.06
N ASN A 32 -12.66 0.71 -28.01
CA ASN A 32 -13.10 1.47 -29.18
C ASN A 32 -13.12 2.99 -28.91
N LYS A 33 -13.29 3.77 -29.98
CA LYS A 33 -13.31 5.24 -29.93
C LYS A 33 -14.44 5.81 -29.08
N GLU A 34 -15.59 5.16 -29.07
CA GLU A 34 -16.76 5.63 -28.32
C GLU A 34 -16.52 5.53 -26.82
N SER A 35 -16.06 4.37 -26.33
CA SER A 35 -15.66 4.21 -24.93
C SER A 35 -14.57 5.18 -24.54
N ALA A 36 -13.60 5.43 -25.42
CA ALA A 36 -12.53 6.40 -25.17
C ALA A 36 -13.06 7.84 -25.01
N ARG A 37 -14.07 8.23 -25.81
CA ARG A 37 -14.71 9.55 -25.70
C ARG A 37 -15.49 9.74 -24.40
N GLN A 38 -16.11 8.66 -23.92
CA GLN A 38 -16.83 8.67 -22.64
C GLN A 38 -15.90 8.75 -21.44
N GLY A 39 -14.66 8.25 -21.58
CA GLY A 39 -13.59 8.39 -20.58
C GLY A 39 -13.83 7.63 -19.27
N ARG A 40 -14.75 6.68 -19.25
CA ARG A 40 -15.05 5.88 -18.05
C ARG A 40 -13.98 4.82 -17.83
N ARG A 41 -13.31 4.88 -16.70
CA ARG A 41 -12.19 3.96 -16.36
C ARG A 41 -12.62 2.50 -16.34
N GLU A 42 -13.86 2.23 -15.94
CA GLU A 42 -14.45 0.88 -15.85
C GLU A 42 -14.53 0.20 -17.21
N GLU A 43 -14.50 0.98 -18.29
CA GLU A 43 -14.51 0.47 -19.68
C GLU A 43 -13.10 0.25 -20.24
N CYS A 44 -12.06 0.58 -19.49
CA CYS A 44 -10.69 0.27 -19.89
C CYS A 44 -10.47 -1.24 -19.82
N SER A 45 -9.97 -1.83 -20.90
CA SER A 45 -9.67 -3.28 -20.97
C SER A 45 -8.60 -3.74 -19.96
N ASN A 46 -7.73 -2.82 -19.53
CA ASN A 46 -6.60 -3.08 -18.64
C ASN A 46 -6.74 -2.39 -17.29
N TYR A 47 -7.97 -2.12 -16.85
CA TYR A 47 -8.25 -1.49 -15.58
C TYR A 47 -9.05 -2.43 -14.67
N ARG A 48 -8.59 -2.57 -13.45
CA ARG A 48 -9.31 -3.28 -12.40
C ARG A 48 -9.25 -2.49 -11.11
N LEU A 49 -10.42 -2.24 -10.53
CA LEU A 49 -10.53 -1.61 -9.23
C LEU A 49 -10.42 -2.68 -8.13
N LEU A 50 -9.47 -2.49 -7.21
CA LEU A 50 -9.23 -3.41 -6.10
C LEU A 50 -9.87 -2.91 -4.78
N ASN A 51 -10.85 -2.00 -4.87
CA ASN A 51 -11.59 -1.55 -3.70
C ASN A 51 -12.35 -2.71 -3.05
N GLY A 52 -12.52 -2.64 -1.75
CA GLY A 52 -13.28 -3.65 -1.00
C GLY A 52 -12.71 -3.91 0.37
N GLN A 53 -13.00 -5.08 0.91
CA GLN A 53 -12.49 -5.52 2.21
C GLN A 53 -11.17 -6.24 2.03
N TRP A 54 -10.13 -5.72 2.67
CA TRP A 54 -8.79 -6.31 2.67
C TRP A 54 -8.47 -6.84 4.05
N LYS A 55 -7.68 -7.88 4.13
CA LYS A 55 -7.06 -8.31 5.38
C LYS A 55 -6.06 -7.26 5.84
N PHE A 56 -6.06 -6.97 7.14
CA PHE A 56 -5.27 -5.89 7.71
C PHE A 56 -4.70 -6.27 9.07
N ALA A 57 -3.43 -5.96 9.28
CA ALA A 57 -2.79 -6.00 10.60
C ALA A 57 -2.06 -4.69 10.86
N TYR A 58 -2.20 -4.19 12.08
CA TYR A 58 -1.57 -2.97 12.56
C TYR A 58 -0.39 -3.32 13.47
N TYR A 59 0.71 -2.60 13.31
CA TYR A 59 1.92 -2.69 14.11
C TYR A 59 2.34 -1.29 14.53
N GLU A 60 2.78 -1.13 15.78
CA GLU A 60 3.25 0.16 16.31
C GLU A 60 4.54 0.64 15.65
N SER A 61 5.27 -0.28 15.00
CA SER A 61 6.54 0.00 14.33
C SER A 61 6.79 -0.98 13.19
N PRO A 62 7.50 -0.57 12.13
CA PRO A 62 7.92 -1.48 11.06
C PRO A 62 8.82 -2.61 11.56
N PHE A 63 9.50 -2.43 12.69
CA PHE A 63 10.35 -3.47 13.30
C PHE A 63 9.55 -4.64 13.89
N TYR A 64 8.26 -4.46 14.15
CA TYR A 64 7.38 -5.52 14.66
C TYR A 64 6.66 -6.30 13.55
N VAL A 65 6.83 -5.87 12.31
CA VAL A 65 6.24 -6.58 11.17
C VAL A 65 6.98 -7.89 10.94
N PRO A 66 6.29 -9.05 10.94
CA PRO A 66 6.94 -10.33 10.69
C PRO A 66 7.63 -10.37 9.33
N ASP A 67 8.84 -10.88 9.29
CA ASP A 67 9.65 -10.99 8.08
C ASP A 67 8.97 -11.75 6.94
N THR A 68 8.09 -12.67 7.28
CA THR A 68 7.37 -13.53 6.34
C THR A 68 6.03 -12.99 5.89
N CYS A 69 5.59 -11.82 6.41
CA CYS A 69 4.24 -11.29 6.13
C CYS A 69 3.97 -11.03 4.63
N MET A 70 5.03 -10.90 3.82
CA MET A 70 4.92 -10.72 2.38
C MET A 70 4.89 -12.04 1.60
N GLU A 71 5.11 -13.17 2.26
CA GLU A 71 5.06 -14.47 1.61
C GLU A 71 3.63 -14.88 1.30
N LYS A 72 3.45 -15.59 0.20
CA LYS A 72 2.13 -16.03 -0.26
C LYS A 72 1.46 -16.96 0.76
N GLU A 73 2.24 -17.81 1.38
CA GLU A 73 1.82 -18.84 2.32
C GLU A 73 1.77 -18.34 3.78
N TYR A 74 1.97 -17.04 3.99
CA TYR A 74 1.87 -16.46 5.33
C TYR A 74 0.48 -16.69 5.94
N ASP A 75 0.45 -17.14 7.18
CA ASP A 75 -0.81 -17.34 7.92
C ASP A 75 -1.38 -15.98 8.39
N ASP A 76 -2.34 -15.49 7.67
CA ASP A 76 -3.02 -14.22 7.91
C ASP A 76 -4.42 -14.39 8.52
N ARG A 77 -4.70 -15.52 9.21
CA ARG A 77 -6.02 -15.78 9.82
C ARG A 77 -6.36 -14.82 10.96
N GLU A 78 -5.35 -14.30 11.64
CA GLU A 78 -5.50 -13.32 12.72
C GLU A 78 -5.64 -11.87 12.22
N PHE A 79 -5.51 -11.64 10.92
CA PHE A 79 -5.70 -10.29 10.35
C PHE A 79 -7.18 -9.90 10.43
N GLY A 80 -7.43 -8.66 10.83
CA GLY A 80 -8.75 -8.05 10.74
C GLY A 80 -9.14 -7.73 9.30
N MET A 81 -10.32 -7.11 9.13
CA MET A 81 -10.80 -6.62 7.83
C MET A 81 -10.81 -5.10 7.82
N MET A 82 -10.32 -4.52 6.73
CA MET A 82 -10.21 -3.09 6.52
C MET A 82 -10.85 -2.69 5.20
N PRO A 83 -11.77 -1.71 5.18
CA PRO A 83 -12.27 -1.16 3.92
C PRO A 83 -11.17 -0.41 3.19
N VAL A 84 -11.01 -0.66 1.89
CA VAL A 84 -10.06 0.01 1.01
C VAL A 84 -10.83 0.63 -0.16
N PRO A 85 -10.70 1.93 -0.42
CA PRO A 85 -9.93 2.93 0.33
C PRO A 85 -10.52 3.22 1.71
N GLY A 86 -9.64 3.52 2.66
CA GLY A 86 -10.02 3.86 4.03
C GLY A 86 -8.82 4.30 4.85
N HIS A 87 -9.10 5.02 5.93
CA HIS A 87 -8.11 5.40 6.92
C HIS A 87 -8.21 4.47 8.12
N TRP A 88 -7.11 3.84 8.52
CA TRP A 88 -7.12 2.93 9.66
C TRP A 88 -7.51 3.62 10.97
N GLN A 89 -7.16 4.94 11.14
CA GLN A 89 -7.53 5.73 12.30
C GLN A 89 -9.06 5.84 12.47
N LEU A 90 -9.82 5.83 11.37
CA LEU A 90 -11.28 5.85 11.40
C LEU A 90 -11.90 4.45 11.57
N ASN A 91 -11.05 3.41 11.56
CA ASN A 91 -11.46 2.02 11.72
C ASN A 91 -10.93 1.37 13.02
N GLY A 92 -10.58 2.20 14.01
CA GLY A 92 -10.23 1.75 15.36
C GLY A 92 -8.75 1.42 15.56
N TYR A 93 -7.87 1.78 14.63
CA TYR A 93 -6.43 1.61 14.76
C TYR A 93 -5.76 2.97 14.87
N ASP A 94 -4.87 3.14 15.86
CA ASP A 94 -4.19 4.42 16.10
C ASP A 94 -5.21 5.56 16.39
N TYR A 95 -4.79 6.80 16.25
CA TYR A 95 -5.63 7.99 16.42
C TYR A 95 -5.47 8.97 15.26
N PRO A 96 -6.48 9.80 14.97
CA PRO A 96 -6.36 10.85 13.96
C PRO A 96 -5.28 11.85 14.34
N HIS A 97 -4.28 12.01 13.49
CA HIS A 97 -3.21 12.96 13.69
C HIS A 97 -3.66 14.36 13.25
N TYR A 98 -3.62 15.31 14.17
CA TYR A 98 -3.83 16.72 13.88
C TYR A 98 -2.48 17.42 13.73
N ASN A 99 -2.19 17.93 12.56
CA ASN A 99 -0.84 18.34 12.16
C ASN A 99 -0.67 19.87 12.02
N ASP A 100 -1.43 20.66 12.74
CA ASP A 100 -1.37 22.12 12.58
C ASP A 100 -0.29 22.77 13.48
N ALA A 101 0.02 22.21 14.62
CA ALA A 101 0.89 22.82 15.59
C ALA A 101 2.00 21.91 16.17
N ILE A 102 1.92 20.61 15.96
CA ILE A 102 2.82 19.64 16.57
C ILE A 102 3.31 18.66 15.49
N ALA A 103 4.63 18.50 15.37
CA ALA A 103 5.19 17.46 14.51
C ALA A 103 4.72 16.09 14.98
N LEU A 104 4.25 15.24 14.05
CA LEU A 104 3.78 13.88 14.34
C LEU A 104 4.88 13.00 14.92
N PHE A 105 6.09 13.28 14.54
CA PHE A 105 7.30 12.63 15.03
C PHE A 105 8.26 13.66 15.60
N PRO A 106 9.07 13.31 16.62
CA PRO A 106 10.14 14.17 17.07
C PRO A 106 11.02 14.60 15.89
N ILE A 107 11.36 15.87 15.80
CA ILE A 107 12.32 16.35 14.80
C ILE A 107 13.70 15.92 15.28
N LEU A 108 14.32 14.99 14.58
CA LEU A 108 15.69 14.54 14.84
C LEU A 108 16.66 15.20 13.87
N ASP A 109 17.89 15.38 14.32
CA ASP A 109 18.98 15.86 13.45
C ASP A 109 19.36 14.84 12.36
N ASP A 110 19.09 13.55 12.62
CA ASP A 110 19.19 12.48 11.62
C ASP A 110 17.88 12.35 10.84
N PRO A 111 17.89 12.42 9.50
CA PRO A 111 16.70 12.24 8.67
C PRO A 111 16.12 10.81 8.68
N GLY A 112 16.69 9.90 9.47
CA GLY A 112 16.22 8.54 9.63
C GLY A 112 14.79 8.48 10.19
N ILE A 113 13.98 7.56 9.66
CA ILE A 113 12.62 7.29 10.18
C ILE A 113 12.74 6.55 11.51
N GLN A 114 11.99 7.01 12.48
CA GLN A 114 12.04 6.51 13.83
C GLN A 114 11.43 5.13 13.99
N ALA A 115 11.82 4.46 15.08
CA ALA A 115 11.22 3.20 15.50
C ALA A 115 9.72 3.35 15.81
N ASP A 116 9.29 4.52 16.26
CA ASP A 116 7.90 4.88 16.53
C ASP A 116 7.21 5.35 15.24
N ASN A 117 6.95 4.40 14.34
CA ASN A 117 6.36 4.63 13.03
C ASN A 117 5.25 3.59 12.78
N PRO A 118 3.99 3.91 13.09
CA PRO A 118 2.87 3.01 12.89
C PRO A 118 2.82 2.43 11.48
N THR A 119 2.67 1.12 11.39
CA THR A 119 2.76 0.38 10.13
C THR A 119 1.55 -0.53 9.92
N GLY A 120 0.89 -0.39 8.78
CA GLY A 120 -0.22 -1.24 8.37
C GLY A 120 0.19 -2.25 7.30
N VAL A 121 -0.11 -3.52 7.52
CA VAL A 121 0.05 -4.58 6.52
C VAL A 121 -1.30 -4.90 5.93
N TYR A 122 -1.46 -4.68 4.63
CA TYR A 122 -2.66 -4.99 3.87
C TYR A 122 -2.42 -6.21 2.99
N ARG A 123 -3.36 -7.16 3.01
CA ARG A 123 -3.31 -8.34 2.15
C ARG A 123 -4.63 -8.53 1.43
N TYR A 124 -4.55 -8.72 0.12
CA TYR A 124 -5.70 -9.00 -0.73
C TYR A 124 -5.34 -10.04 -1.78
N THR A 125 -6.17 -11.04 -1.93
CA THR A 125 -5.99 -12.09 -2.92
C THR A 125 -7.03 -11.93 -4.02
N PHE A 126 -6.58 -11.87 -5.26
CA PHE A 126 -7.45 -11.84 -6.44
C PHE A 126 -6.87 -12.71 -7.55
N GLN A 127 -7.73 -13.12 -8.45
CA GLN A 127 -7.34 -13.85 -9.65
C GLN A 127 -7.35 -12.90 -10.85
N GLU A 128 -6.35 -13.03 -11.68
CA GLU A 128 -6.23 -12.29 -12.93
C GLU A 128 -6.12 -13.28 -14.09
N GLU A 129 -7.00 -13.17 -15.08
CA GLU A 129 -6.90 -13.92 -16.31
C GLU A 129 -5.82 -13.27 -17.19
N LYS A 130 -4.83 -14.06 -17.62
CA LYS A 130 -3.87 -13.59 -18.62
C LYS A 130 -4.60 -13.25 -19.90
N GLN A 131 -4.80 -11.98 -20.18
CA GLN A 131 -5.23 -11.55 -21.49
C GLN A 131 -4.13 -11.90 -22.50
N LYS A 132 -4.49 -12.66 -23.53
CA LYS A 132 -3.61 -12.86 -24.67
C LYS A 132 -3.65 -11.55 -25.48
N TRP A 133 -2.53 -10.88 -25.51
CA TRP A 133 -2.28 -9.73 -26.40
C TRP A 133 -2.11 -10.20 -27.84
#